data_2875be2a42b77fb9eb7ec124ed992fe8
#
_entry.id   2875be2a42b77fb9eb7ec124ed992fe8
#
_cell.length_a   1.000
_cell.length_b   1.000
_cell.length_c   1.000
_cell.angle_alpha   90.00
_cell.angle_beta   90.00
_cell.angle_gamma   90.00
#
_symmetry.space_group_name_H-M   'P 1'
#
loop_
_entity.id
_entity.type
_entity.pdbx_description
1 polymer ?
#
loop_
_entity_poly.entity_id
_entity_poly.type
_entity_poly.pdbx_seq_one_letter_code
_entity_poly.pdbx_strand_id
1 'polypeptide(L)'
;ETADDLLGHGTWNVGTISGGQGISVVAPGCSLGIDRRLMPDEDPHRIADDLRRAISDRRIDTDGISVDVRVTMEMPGFATEATHPLVTTAVGAVTDAGADTSVGGWTAACDGGFVSRDLGVPSIVLGPGNINTDAHQPDESVAIADLVIAARAYALAAMRLLGP
;
A
#
# COMPACT_ATOMS: atom_id res chain seq x y z
N GLU A 1 -16.94 5.93 2.05
CA GLU A 1 -15.86 5.00 1.63
C GLU A 1 -16.36 3.58 1.80
N THR A 2 -16.28 2.78 0.74
CA THR A 2 -16.61 1.36 0.80
C THR A 2 -15.44 0.60 1.46
N ALA A 3 -15.75 -0.27 2.42
CA ALA A 3 -14.72 -1.13 3.00
C ALA A 3 -14.39 -2.27 2.03
N ASP A 4 -13.12 -2.58 1.89
CA ASP A 4 -12.65 -3.80 1.25
C ASP A 4 -12.61 -4.94 2.27
N ASP A 5 -13.03 -6.14 1.88
CA ASP A 5 -13.13 -7.29 2.77
C ASP A 5 -11.77 -7.76 3.31
N LEU A 6 -10.67 -7.49 2.59
CA LEU A 6 -9.31 -7.91 2.94
C LEU A 6 -8.48 -6.77 3.55
N LEU A 7 -8.72 -5.52 3.14
CA LEU A 7 -7.89 -4.36 3.49
C LEU A 7 -8.61 -3.37 4.42
N GLY A 8 -9.95 -3.45 4.55
CA GLY A 8 -10.74 -2.52 5.33
C GLY A 8 -10.90 -1.16 4.63
N HIS A 9 -10.42 -0.11 5.26
CA HIS A 9 -10.50 1.26 4.74
C HIS A 9 -9.12 1.88 4.58
N GLY A 10 -9.01 2.83 3.67
CA GLY A 10 -7.83 3.70 3.61
C GLY A 10 -7.68 4.53 4.90
N THR A 11 -6.46 4.76 5.32
CA THR A 11 -6.17 5.44 6.60
C THR A 11 -5.36 6.71 6.41
N TRP A 12 -5.50 7.63 7.37
CA TRP A 12 -4.76 8.87 7.45
C TRP A 12 -3.84 8.87 8.67
N ASN A 13 -2.60 9.29 8.49
CA ASN A 13 -1.66 9.51 9.59
C ASN A 13 -0.95 10.85 9.40
N VAL A 14 -1.03 11.74 10.38
CA VAL A 14 -0.20 12.95 10.43
C VAL A 14 1.10 12.57 11.10
N GLY A 15 2.12 12.26 10.28
CA GLY A 15 3.41 11.78 10.75
C GLY A 15 4.34 12.89 11.23
N THR A 16 4.22 14.09 10.66
CA THR A 16 5.05 15.24 11.06
C THR A 16 4.25 16.53 11.09
N ILE A 17 4.66 17.44 11.99
CA ILE A 17 4.21 18.81 12.05
C ILE A 17 5.41 19.71 12.30
N SER A 18 5.57 20.79 11.55
CA SER A 18 6.68 21.72 11.70
C SER A 18 6.22 23.16 11.43
N GLY A 19 6.58 24.07 12.29
CA GLY A 19 6.23 25.50 12.14
C GLY A 19 6.65 26.33 13.33
N GLY A 20 6.55 27.65 13.17
CA GLY A 20 6.93 28.62 14.20
C GLY A 20 8.43 28.93 14.25
N GLN A 21 8.76 30.00 15.00
CA GLN A 21 10.14 30.50 15.17
C GLN A 21 10.49 30.74 16.65
N GLY A 22 9.50 30.77 17.52
CA GLY A 22 9.69 31.00 18.95
C GLY A 22 8.37 31.08 19.70
N ILE A 23 8.45 30.86 21.01
CA ILE A 23 7.25 30.72 21.88
C ILE A 23 6.47 32.01 22.07
N SER A 24 7.07 33.17 21.82
CA SER A 24 6.44 34.49 21.98
C SER A 24 6.08 35.15 20.64
N VAL A 25 6.16 34.43 19.54
CA VAL A 25 5.89 34.94 18.19
C VAL A 25 4.82 34.08 17.53
N VAL A 26 3.84 34.74 16.91
CA VAL A 26 2.83 34.02 16.11
C VAL A 26 3.53 33.35 14.93
N ALA A 27 3.31 32.07 14.76
CA ALA A 27 3.91 31.30 13.68
C ALA A 27 3.46 31.81 12.31
N PRO A 28 4.37 32.17 11.40
CA PRO A 28 4.03 32.63 10.05
C PRO A 28 3.57 31.50 9.12
N GLY A 29 3.80 30.27 9.51
CA GLY A 29 3.43 29.08 8.74
C GLY A 29 3.63 27.80 9.52
N CYS A 30 2.99 26.75 9.02
CA CYS A 30 3.09 25.39 9.53
C CYS A 30 3.03 24.42 8.36
N SER A 31 3.81 23.36 8.41
CA SER A 31 3.80 22.26 7.46
C SER A 31 3.39 20.96 8.15
N LEU A 32 2.53 20.20 7.50
CA LEU A 32 2.11 18.86 7.92
C LEU A 32 2.60 17.84 6.89
N GLY A 33 3.27 16.79 7.34
CA GLY A 33 3.53 15.60 6.54
C GLY A 33 2.47 14.55 6.87
N ILE A 34 1.71 14.16 5.86
CA ILE A 34 0.56 13.26 5.99
C ILE A 34 0.78 12.03 5.12
N ASP A 35 0.68 10.84 5.71
CA ASP A 35 0.58 9.57 5.00
C ASP A 35 -0.90 9.22 4.82
N ARG A 36 -1.30 8.91 3.59
CA ARG A 36 -2.63 8.40 3.26
C ARG A 36 -2.48 7.03 2.61
N ARG A 37 -2.91 5.99 3.32
CA ARG A 37 -2.99 4.64 2.75
C ARG A 37 -4.15 4.56 1.79
N LEU A 38 -3.83 4.20 0.55
CA LEU A 38 -4.80 4.15 -0.55
C LEU A 38 -5.42 2.77 -0.66
N MET A 39 -6.71 2.74 -1.00
CA MET A 39 -7.34 1.53 -1.51
C MET A 39 -6.96 1.34 -3.00
N PRO A 40 -7.07 0.11 -3.54
CA PRO A 40 -6.63 -0.19 -4.91
C PRO A 40 -7.25 0.70 -6.01
N ASP A 41 -8.46 1.19 -5.80
CA ASP A 41 -9.24 2.01 -6.72
C ASP A 41 -9.18 3.52 -6.43
N GLU A 42 -8.45 3.93 -5.40
CA GLU A 42 -8.32 5.34 -5.02
C GLU A 42 -7.22 6.05 -5.82
N ASP A 43 -7.54 7.25 -6.27
CA ASP A 43 -6.61 8.17 -6.92
C ASP A 43 -6.10 9.21 -5.90
N PRO A 44 -4.78 9.29 -5.63
CA PRO A 44 -4.21 10.22 -4.66
C PRO A 44 -4.47 11.69 -5.02
N HIS A 45 -4.56 12.02 -6.31
CA HIS A 45 -4.82 13.40 -6.74
C HIS A 45 -6.28 13.80 -6.45
N ARG A 46 -7.22 12.88 -6.67
CA ARG A 46 -8.63 13.12 -6.29
C ARG A 46 -8.78 13.28 -4.78
N ILE A 47 -8.08 12.48 -3.99
CA ILE A 47 -8.07 12.60 -2.52
C ILE A 47 -7.50 13.95 -2.09
N ALA A 48 -6.42 14.41 -2.73
CA ALA A 48 -5.85 15.74 -2.47
C ALA A 48 -6.84 16.88 -2.84
N ASP A 49 -7.60 16.73 -3.93
CA ASP A 49 -8.63 17.68 -4.33
C ASP A 49 -9.81 17.68 -3.35
N ASP A 50 -10.21 16.51 -2.85
CA ASP A 50 -11.24 16.40 -1.81
C ASP A 50 -10.79 17.08 -0.53
N LEU A 51 -9.52 16.94 -0.15
CA LEU A 51 -8.95 17.62 1.01
C LEU A 51 -8.94 19.15 0.81
N ARG A 52 -8.56 19.65 -0.37
CA ARG A 52 -8.62 21.09 -0.70
C ARG A 52 -10.04 21.62 -0.59
N ARG A 53 -11.03 20.89 -1.14
CA ARG A 53 -12.45 21.25 -0.99
C ARG A 53 -12.88 21.28 0.47
N ALA A 54 -12.51 20.26 1.24
CA ALA A 54 -12.86 20.19 2.65
C ALA A 54 -12.25 21.33 3.49
N ILE A 55 -11.04 21.79 3.15
CA ILE A 55 -10.38 22.96 3.77
C ILE A 55 -11.18 24.24 3.46
N SER A 56 -11.54 24.45 2.21
CA SER A 56 -12.31 25.63 1.76
C SER A 56 -13.73 25.63 2.33
N ASP A 57 -14.43 24.50 2.31
CA ASP A 57 -15.78 24.38 2.87
C ASP A 57 -15.83 24.71 4.38
N ARG A 58 -14.76 24.38 5.10
CA ARG A 58 -14.58 24.71 6.52
C ARG A 58 -14.01 26.10 6.76
N ARG A 59 -13.74 26.85 5.70
CA ARG A 59 -13.18 28.21 5.73
C ARG A 59 -11.86 28.29 6.53
N ILE A 60 -11.02 27.27 6.43
CA ILE A 60 -9.70 27.24 7.08
C ILE A 60 -8.72 28.16 6.34
N ASP A 61 -8.90 28.32 5.03
CA ASP A 61 -8.09 29.13 4.11
C ASP A 61 -8.63 30.57 3.99
N THR A 62 -9.05 31.16 5.10
CA THR A 62 -9.60 32.54 5.19
C THR A 62 -8.78 33.42 6.12
N ASP A 63 -9.13 34.70 6.22
CA ASP A 63 -8.56 35.68 7.14
C ASP A 63 -7.01 35.82 7.04
N GLY A 64 -6.49 35.73 5.81
CA GLY A 64 -5.06 35.82 5.52
C GLY A 64 -4.30 34.49 5.62
N ILE A 65 -4.99 33.39 5.92
CA ILE A 65 -4.42 32.05 5.88
C ILE A 65 -4.53 31.51 4.45
N SER A 66 -3.46 30.96 3.93
CA SER A 66 -3.45 30.18 2.69
C SER A 66 -3.01 28.75 2.98
N VAL A 67 -3.67 27.78 2.35
CA VAL A 67 -3.33 26.36 2.50
C VAL A 67 -2.97 25.79 1.13
N ASP A 68 -1.80 25.18 1.05
CA ASP A 68 -1.35 24.46 -0.15
C ASP A 68 -1.27 22.96 0.16
N VAL A 69 -1.90 22.15 -0.66
CA VAL A 69 -1.91 20.68 -0.54
C VAL A 69 -1.19 20.09 -1.74
N ARG A 70 -0.15 19.31 -1.49
CA ARG A 70 0.67 18.67 -2.53
C ARG A 70 0.78 17.18 -2.29
N VAL A 71 0.63 16.40 -3.35
CA VAL A 71 1.06 15.00 -3.38
C VAL A 71 2.56 15.01 -3.67
N THR A 72 3.36 14.56 -2.71
CA THR A 72 4.83 14.55 -2.84
C THR A 72 5.39 13.21 -3.28
N MET A 73 4.63 12.13 -3.03
CA MET A 73 4.94 10.77 -3.44
C MET A 73 3.63 10.00 -3.57
N GLU A 74 3.57 9.09 -4.52
CA GLU A 74 2.48 8.12 -4.64
C GLU A 74 3.01 6.70 -4.80
N MET A 75 2.29 5.76 -4.22
CA MET A 75 2.47 4.32 -4.44
C MET A 75 1.07 3.76 -4.73
N PRO A 76 0.73 3.45 -5.99
CA PRO A 76 -0.61 3.01 -6.32
C PRO A 76 -0.95 1.66 -5.69
N GLY A 77 -2.18 1.51 -5.23
CA GLY A 77 -2.74 0.23 -4.85
C GLY A 77 -3.02 -0.63 -6.09
N PHE A 78 -3.25 -1.92 -5.86
CA PHE A 78 -3.73 -2.84 -6.90
C PHE A 78 -4.51 -3.99 -6.27
N ALA A 79 -5.39 -4.58 -7.05
CA ALA A 79 -6.09 -5.79 -6.69
C ALA A 79 -6.12 -6.74 -7.89
N THR A 80 -5.93 -8.02 -7.63
CA THR A 80 -6.11 -9.10 -8.61
C THR A 80 -7.14 -10.06 -8.05
N GLU A 81 -8.19 -10.31 -8.82
CA GLU A 81 -9.31 -11.17 -8.41
C GLU A 81 -8.84 -12.54 -7.93
N ALA A 82 -9.42 -13.04 -6.83
CA ALA A 82 -9.04 -14.33 -6.26
C ALA A 82 -9.20 -15.52 -7.24
N THR A 83 -10.10 -15.37 -8.22
CA THR A 83 -10.35 -16.37 -9.29
C THR A 83 -9.41 -16.22 -10.49
N HIS A 84 -8.58 -15.17 -10.53
CA HIS A 84 -7.66 -14.95 -11.64
C HIS A 84 -6.64 -16.10 -11.75
N PRO A 85 -6.30 -16.57 -12.99
CA PRO A 85 -5.34 -17.67 -13.19
C PRO A 85 -4.00 -17.50 -12.49
N LEU A 86 -3.49 -16.27 -12.39
CA LEU A 86 -2.26 -15.96 -11.65
C LEU A 86 -2.41 -16.34 -10.16
N VAL A 87 -3.52 -15.93 -9.53
CA VAL A 87 -3.80 -16.19 -8.10
C VAL A 87 -3.99 -17.69 -7.84
N THR A 88 -4.87 -18.34 -8.60
CA THR A 88 -5.17 -19.77 -8.43
C THR A 88 -3.95 -20.65 -8.68
N THR A 89 -3.11 -20.29 -9.67
CA THR A 89 -1.85 -20.99 -9.95
C THR A 89 -0.84 -20.80 -8.82
N ALA A 90 -0.71 -19.57 -8.29
CA ALA A 90 0.21 -19.29 -7.19
C ALA A 90 -0.22 -20.04 -5.90
N VAL A 91 -1.49 -20.02 -5.55
CA VAL A 91 -2.04 -20.78 -4.40
C VAL A 91 -1.74 -22.26 -4.56
N GLY A 92 -2.06 -22.86 -5.71
CA GLY A 92 -1.77 -24.27 -5.96
C GLY A 92 -0.27 -24.61 -5.95
N ALA A 93 0.57 -23.70 -6.44
CA ALA A 93 2.03 -23.89 -6.41
C ALA A 93 2.60 -23.86 -4.98
N VAL A 94 2.10 -23.00 -4.11
CA VAL A 94 2.49 -22.96 -2.69
C VAL A 94 2.05 -24.22 -1.96
N THR A 95 0.82 -24.68 -2.17
CA THR A 95 0.31 -25.92 -1.58
C THR A 95 1.16 -27.12 -2.01
N ASP A 96 1.49 -27.25 -3.30
CA ASP A 96 2.31 -28.34 -3.83
C ASP A 96 3.79 -28.23 -3.40
N ALA A 97 4.24 -27.04 -3.07
CA ALA A 97 5.57 -26.81 -2.49
C ALA A 97 5.66 -27.24 -1.01
N GLY A 98 4.52 -27.49 -0.36
CA GLY A 98 4.44 -28.03 1.00
C GLY A 98 4.05 -27.02 2.07
N ALA A 99 3.38 -25.92 1.72
CA ALA A 99 2.83 -24.98 2.69
C ALA A 99 1.34 -24.73 2.46
N ASP A 100 0.63 -24.46 3.54
CA ASP A 100 -0.72 -23.91 3.47
C ASP A 100 -0.67 -22.41 3.15
N THR A 101 -1.61 -21.98 2.33
CA THR A 101 -1.75 -20.56 1.97
C THR A 101 -3.20 -20.19 1.74
N SER A 102 -3.48 -18.91 1.91
CA SER A 102 -4.78 -18.30 1.59
C SER A 102 -4.57 -16.97 0.89
N VAL A 103 -5.56 -16.56 0.10
CA VAL A 103 -5.60 -15.21 -0.46
C VAL A 103 -5.83 -14.21 0.68
N GLY A 104 -5.08 -13.12 0.66
CA GLY A 104 -5.17 -12.07 1.67
C GLY A 104 -4.87 -10.69 1.10
N GLY A 105 -5.08 -9.67 1.93
CA GLY A 105 -4.70 -8.30 1.63
C GLY A 105 -3.27 -7.99 2.08
N TRP A 106 -2.57 -7.18 1.30
CA TRP A 106 -1.24 -6.67 1.59
C TRP A 106 -1.33 -5.19 1.96
N THR A 107 -1.00 -4.83 3.19
CA THR A 107 -1.17 -3.47 3.73
C THR A 107 0.03 -2.56 3.51
N ALA A 108 1.13 -3.06 2.96
CA ALA A 108 2.31 -2.27 2.62
C ALA A 108 2.31 -1.89 1.13
N ALA A 109 3.04 -0.83 0.79
CA ALA A 109 3.25 -0.43 -0.59
C ALA A 109 4.35 -1.28 -1.25
N CYS A 110 4.20 -1.53 -2.56
CA CYS A 110 5.23 -2.18 -3.38
C CYS A 110 5.08 -1.80 -4.86
N ASP A 111 6.08 -2.10 -5.66
CA ASP A 111 6.12 -1.78 -7.10
C ASP A 111 5.03 -2.47 -7.93
N GLY A 112 4.38 -3.50 -7.39
CA GLY A 112 3.26 -4.20 -8.04
C GLY A 112 2.12 -3.26 -8.43
N GLY A 113 1.91 -2.18 -7.67
CA GLY A 113 0.94 -1.15 -8.00
C GLY A 113 1.26 -0.42 -9.31
N PHE A 114 2.51 -0.07 -9.56
CA PHE A 114 2.94 0.54 -10.83
C PHE A 114 2.84 -0.45 -12.00
N VAL A 115 3.24 -1.70 -11.78
CA VAL A 115 3.12 -2.76 -12.80
C VAL A 115 1.66 -2.97 -13.21
N SER A 116 0.76 -3.00 -12.23
CA SER A 116 -0.67 -3.17 -12.48
C SER A 116 -1.28 -1.95 -13.17
N ARG A 117 -1.05 -0.74 -12.63
CA ARG A 117 -1.65 0.51 -13.14
C ARG A 117 -1.09 0.91 -14.50
N ASP A 118 0.23 0.94 -14.64
CA ASP A 118 0.90 1.57 -15.78
C ASP A 118 1.09 0.60 -16.96
N LEU A 119 1.21 -0.70 -16.67
CA LEU A 119 1.39 -1.73 -17.69
C LEU A 119 0.16 -2.61 -17.92
N GLY A 120 -0.87 -2.50 -17.06
CA GLY A 120 -2.06 -3.34 -17.14
C GLY A 120 -1.78 -4.82 -16.86
N VAL A 121 -0.68 -5.13 -16.15
CA VAL A 121 -0.27 -6.51 -15.85
C VAL A 121 -0.81 -6.92 -14.48
N PRO A 122 -1.63 -7.98 -14.40
CA PRO A 122 -2.09 -8.52 -13.13
C PRO A 122 -0.92 -8.85 -12.21
N SER A 123 -0.97 -8.39 -10.96
CA SER A 123 0.12 -8.52 -10.00
C SER A 123 -0.39 -9.14 -8.70
N ILE A 124 0.45 -9.92 -8.04
CA ILE A 124 0.24 -10.44 -6.69
C ILE A 124 1.50 -10.25 -5.86
N VAL A 125 1.34 -10.22 -4.54
CA VAL A 125 2.46 -10.30 -3.62
C VAL A 125 2.53 -11.74 -3.10
N LEU A 126 3.67 -12.36 -3.28
CA LEU A 126 3.95 -13.72 -2.84
C LEU A 126 5.38 -13.81 -2.34
N GLY A 127 5.57 -14.26 -1.11
CA GLY A 127 6.90 -14.44 -0.53
C GLY A 127 6.86 -15.20 0.79
N PRO A 128 8.04 -15.60 1.30
CA PRO A 128 8.17 -16.23 2.60
C PRO A 128 8.09 -15.22 3.74
N GLY A 129 7.82 -15.70 4.96
CA GLY A 129 7.76 -14.90 6.17
C GLY A 129 6.41 -14.22 6.39
N ASN A 130 6.31 -13.45 7.46
CA ASN A 130 5.10 -12.74 7.85
C ASN A 130 5.39 -11.24 8.02
N ILE A 131 4.83 -10.43 7.11
CA ILE A 131 5.03 -8.99 7.13
C ILE A 131 4.56 -8.32 8.42
N ASN A 132 3.52 -8.85 9.05
CA ASN A 132 2.90 -8.22 10.22
C ASN A 132 3.70 -8.46 11.51
N THR A 133 4.51 -9.52 11.55
CA THR A 133 5.28 -9.91 12.74
C THR A 133 6.77 -9.70 12.58
N ASP A 134 7.30 -9.84 11.37
CA ASP A 134 8.74 -9.96 11.16
C ASP A 134 9.34 -8.76 10.43
N ALA A 135 8.61 -8.15 9.49
CA ALA A 135 9.12 -7.05 8.69
C ALA A 135 9.30 -5.76 9.50
N HIS A 136 10.40 -5.04 9.22
CA HIS A 136 10.76 -3.78 9.87
C HIS A 136 10.95 -3.86 11.40
N GLN A 137 11.24 -5.06 11.93
CA GLN A 137 11.56 -5.28 13.32
C GLN A 137 13.09 -5.32 13.54
N PRO A 138 13.59 -5.06 14.78
CA PRO A 138 15.03 -5.09 15.07
C PRO A 138 15.71 -6.43 14.71
N ASP A 139 15.00 -7.55 14.85
CA ASP A 139 15.49 -8.89 14.56
C ASP A 139 14.74 -9.50 13.36
N GLU A 140 14.49 -8.70 12.32
CA GLU A 140 13.82 -9.13 11.09
C GLU A 140 14.48 -10.40 10.54
N SER A 141 13.70 -11.44 10.36
CA SER A 141 14.19 -12.76 9.96
C SER A 141 13.13 -13.53 9.18
N VAL A 142 13.61 -14.55 8.46
CA VAL A 142 12.75 -15.51 7.76
C VAL A 142 13.30 -16.92 7.96
N ALA A 143 12.41 -17.89 8.14
CA ALA A 143 12.82 -19.28 8.29
C ALA A 143 13.43 -19.82 6.97
N ILE A 144 14.56 -20.54 7.06
CA ILE A 144 15.22 -21.15 5.88
C ILE A 144 14.27 -22.13 5.18
N ALA A 145 13.43 -22.83 5.93
CA ALA A 145 12.44 -23.73 5.36
C ALA A 145 11.45 -22.99 4.44
N ASP A 146 11.02 -21.79 4.83
CA ASP A 146 10.09 -20.97 4.05
C ASP A 146 10.75 -20.44 2.77
N LEU A 147 12.05 -20.12 2.80
CA LEU A 147 12.82 -19.78 1.60
C LEU A 147 12.82 -20.91 0.58
N VAL A 148 13.00 -22.16 1.05
CA VAL A 148 12.99 -23.34 0.18
C VAL A 148 11.60 -23.58 -0.42
N ILE A 149 10.55 -23.44 0.38
CA ILE A 149 9.16 -23.54 -0.08
C ILE A 149 8.86 -22.47 -1.11
N ALA A 150 9.21 -21.21 -0.83
CA ALA A 150 9.01 -20.10 -1.76
C ALA A 150 9.72 -20.31 -3.10
N ALA A 151 10.97 -20.76 -3.08
CA ALA A 151 11.72 -21.05 -4.31
C ALA A 151 11.04 -22.15 -5.16
N ARG A 152 10.53 -23.21 -4.51
CA ARG A 152 9.77 -24.27 -5.18
C ARG A 152 8.46 -23.76 -5.75
N ALA A 153 7.71 -22.94 -4.96
CA ALA A 153 6.46 -22.37 -5.37
C ALA A 153 6.63 -21.45 -6.59
N TYR A 154 7.67 -20.61 -6.60
CA TYR A 154 7.97 -19.75 -7.76
C TYR A 154 8.27 -20.55 -9.01
N ALA A 155 9.09 -21.61 -8.91
CA ALA A 155 9.38 -22.48 -10.03
C ALA A 155 8.12 -23.19 -10.58
N LEU A 156 7.30 -23.74 -9.68
CA LEU A 156 6.04 -24.39 -10.07
C LEU A 156 5.05 -23.40 -10.70
N ALA A 157 4.90 -22.21 -10.12
CA ALA A 157 4.00 -21.18 -10.66
C ALA A 157 4.46 -20.73 -12.06
N ALA A 158 5.77 -20.48 -12.24
CA ALA A 158 6.32 -20.09 -13.53
C ALA A 158 6.11 -21.15 -14.59
N MET A 159 6.38 -22.42 -14.28
CA MET A 159 6.15 -23.54 -15.19
C MET A 159 4.68 -23.67 -15.59
N ARG A 160 3.75 -23.45 -14.68
CA ARG A 160 2.31 -23.57 -14.93
C ARG A 160 1.74 -22.40 -15.73
N LEU A 161 2.27 -21.20 -15.53
CA LEU A 161 1.82 -19.99 -16.21
C LEU A 161 2.43 -19.83 -17.60
N LEU A 162 3.69 -20.21 -17.78
CA LEU A 162 4.41 -20.02 -19.04
C LEU A 162 4.30 -21.25 -19.98
N GLY A 163 3.84 -22.37 -19.43
CA GLY A 163 3.78 -23.63 -20.16
C GLY A 163 5.18 -24.25 -20.39
N PRO A 164 5.21 -25.46 -20.96
CA PRO A 164 6.47 -26.08 -21.35
C PRO A 164 7.09 -25.38 -22.56
#